data_8938307ddb470c1ecdf427875b684158
#
_entry.id   8938307ddb470c1ecdf427875b684158
#
_cell.length_a   1.000
_cell.length_b   1.000
_cell.length_c   1.000
_cell.angle_alpha   90.00
_cell.angle_beta   90.00
_cell.angle_gamma   90.00
#
_symmetry.space_group_name_H-M   'P 1'
#
loop_
_entity.id
_entity.type
_entity.pdbx_description
1 polymer ?
#
loop_
_entity_poly.entity_id
_entity_poly.type
_entity_poly.pdbx_seq_one_letter_code
_entity_poly.pdbx_strand_id
1 'polypeptide(L)'
;MRKFIVAAAFAAFAFATPVLASVVYNSTPAGGFGYGTGNNYVPANAAVLTTPAGIEVAAQELALRFHQTGQVAPASDSNGVYSFALGTTPISFDFSIDGSSNGALISLTNLLTGANVSYNPYFPGNDNYVSAADPNLAQNSARLNFKFLSALGFDPNVNDTYQATLSSGGQSLTAFAKIGSGVSAAPEPATWALMLLGFGGIGFQMRRRKSAILESQAA
;
A
#
# COMPACT_ATOMS: atom_id res chain seq x y z
N MET A 1 9.49 -37.66 59.14
CA MET A 1 9.66 -36.38 58.35
C MET A 1 9.56 -36.73 56.88
N ARG A 2 8.42 -36.41 56.20
CA ARG A 2 8.21 -36.66 54.77
C ARG A 2 8.59 -35.37 54.03
N LYS A 3 9.61 -35.44 53.17
CA LYS A 3 10.03 -34.34 52.29
C LYS A 3 9.13 -34.33 51.06
N PHE A 4 8.34 -33.28 50.87
CA PHE A 4 7.60 -33.02 49.63
C PHE A 4 8.54 -32.34 48.65
N ILE A 5 8.80 -32.97 47.51
CA ILE A 5 9.48 -32.37 46.37
C ILE A 5 8.39 -31.75 45.51
N VAL A 6 8.35 -30.39 45.42
CA VAL A 6 7.51 -29.66 44.49
C VAL A 6 8.29 -29.54 43.19
N ALA A 7 7.86 -30.31 42.18
CA ALA A 7 8.37 -30.15 40.82
C ALA A 7 7.64 -28.99 40.15
N ALA A 8 8.35 -27.87 39.90
CA ALA A 8 7.85 -26.77 39.11
C ALA A 8 7.94 -27.14 37.62
N ALA A 9 6.79 -27.37 36.98
CA ALA A 9 6.71 -27.51 35.53
C ALA A 9 6.78 -26.15 34.88
N PHE A 10 7.90 -25.83 34.22
CA PHE A 10 8.02 -24.70 33.35
C PHE A 10 7.30 -25.00 32.01
N ALA A 11 6.14 -24.41 31.78
CA ALA A 11 5.51 -24.42 30.47
C ALA A 11 6.30 -23.44 29.56
N ALA A 12 7.04 -23.97 28.60
CA ALA A 12 7.66 -23.18 27.55
C ALA A 12 6.55 -22.70 26.61
N PHE A 13 6.18 -21.42 26.70
CA PHE A 13 5.37 -20.77 25.69
C PHE A 13 6.24 -20.56 24.44
N ALA A 14 6.04 -21.35 23.40
CA ALA A 14 6.56 -21.08 22.08
C ALA A 14 5.81 -19.85 21.53
N PHE A 15 6.44 -18.69 21.54
CA PHE A 15 5.95 -17.53 20.80
C PHE A 15 6.14 -17.83 19.32
N ALA A 16 5.03 -18.04 18.59
CA ALA A 16 5.07 -18.06 17.14
C ALA A 16 5.59 -16.69 16.67
N THR A 17 6.71 -16.68 15.98
CA THR A 17 7.21 -15.45 15.33
C THR A 17 6.17 -15.03 14.30
N PRO A 18 5.71 -13.77 14.28
CA PRO A 18 4.78 -13.30 13.26
C PRO A 18 5.42 -13.48 11.88
N VAL A 19 4.67 -14.09 10.97
CA VAL A 19 5.06 -14.16 9.56
C VAL A 19 4.91 -12.75 9.01
N LEU A 20 6.03 -12.08 8.73
CA LEU A 20 6.05 -10.72 8.21
C LEU A 20 5.84 -10.75 6.69
N ALA A 21 4.88 -9.96 6.21
CA ALA A 21 4.76 -9.64 4.81
C ALA A 21 5.98 -8.82 4.37
N SER A 22 6.50 -9.10 3.18
CA SER A 22 7.60 -8.36 2.58
C SER A 22 7.21 -7.77 1.23
N VAL A 23 7.58 -6.52 0.99
CA VAL A 23 7.39 -5.86 -0.30
C VAL A 23 8.73 -5.83 -1.05
N VAL A 24 8.71 -6.30 -2.30
CA VAL A 24 9.85 -6.21 -3.22
C VAL A 24 9.42 -5.36 -4.41
N TYR A 25 10.17 -4.30 -4.69
CA TYR A 25 9.94 -3.44 -5.85
C TYR A 25 10.71 -3.92 -7.07
N ASN A 26 10.23 -3.54 -8.26
CA ASN A 26 10.81 -3.91 -9.55
C ASN A 26 10.94 -5.43 -9.72
N SER A 27 9.96 -6.17 -9.20
CA SER A 27 9.88 -7.63 -9.23
C SER A 27 8.86 -8.10 -10.26
N THR A 28 8.76 -9.42 -10.40
CA THR A 28 7.77 -10.11 -11.22
C THR A 28 6.90 -10.93 -10.29
N PRO A 29 5.55 -10.76 -10.29
CA PRO A 29 4.66 -11.62 -9.51
C PRO A 29 4.72 -13.06 -10.01
N ALA A 30 4.56 -14.03 -9.11
CA ALA A 30 4.68 -15.45 -9.42
C ALA A 30 3.64 -15.91 -10.47
N GLY A 31 2.39 -15.42 -10.38
CA GLY A 31 1.33 -15.67 -11.34
C GLY A 31 1.37 -14.78 -12.59
N GLY A 32 2.36 -13.88 -12.69
CA GLY A 32 2.38 -12.84 -13.72
C GLY A 32 1.22 -11.86 -13.56
N PHE A 33 0.91 -11.15 -14.65
CA PHE A 33 -0.33 -10.40 -14.79
C PHE A 33 -1.08 -11.01 -15.97
N GLY A 34 -1.95 -11.98 -15.70
CA GLY A 34 -2.71 -12.70 -16.72
C GLY A 34 -3.95 -11.94 -17.13
N TYR A 35 -3.85 -10.99 -18.04
CA TYR A 35 -5.04 -10.39 -18.59
C TYR A 35 -5.19 -10.65 -20.05
N GLY A 36 -6.44 -10.44 -20.44
CA GLY A 36 -6.95 -10.69 -21.76
C GLY A 36 -6.01 -10.26 -22.87
N THR A 37 -6.11 -11.06 -23.88
CA THR A 37 -5.39 -11.04 -25.15
C THR A 37 -5.31 -9.62 -25.73
N GLY A 38 -4.12 -9.18 -26.07
CA GLY A 38 -3.87 -7.98 -26.87
C GLY A 38 -2.95 -6.94 -26.28
N ASN A 39 -2.65 -7.00 -25.00
CA ASN A 39 -1.65 -6.17 -24.40
C ASN A 39 -0.38 -7.00 -24.20
N ASN A 40 0.73 -6.62 -24.82
CA ASN A 40 2.04 -7.27 -24.61
C ASN A 40 2.56 -6.92 -23.20
N TYR A 41 1.98 -7.55 -22.17
CA TYR A 41 2.43 -7.30 -20.81
C TYR A 41 3.65 -8.16 -20.48
N VAL A 42 4.78 -7.53 -20.39
CA VAL A 42 5.91 -8.11 -19.68
C VAL A 42 5.64 -7.92 -18.18
N PRO A 43 5.52 -8.96 -17.37
CA PRO A 43 5.15 -8.86 -15.97
C PRO A 43 6.33 -8.43 -15.09
N ALA A 44 7.08 -7.43 -15.53
CA ALA A 44 8.25 -6.90 -14.83
C ALA A 44 7.92 -5.59 -14.11
N ASN A 45 8.83 -5.19 -13.24
CA ASN A 45 8.82 -3.90 -12.56
C ASN A 45 7.56 -3.65 -11.71
N ALA A 46 7.00 -4.70 -11.10
CA ALA A 46 5.92 -4.58 -10.15
C ALA A 46 6.43 -4.37 -8.71
N ALA A 47 5.64 -3.69 -7.89
CA ALA A 47 5.69 -3.87 -6.46
C ALA A 47 4.97 -5.18 -6.13
N VAL A 48 5.63 -6.09 -5.43
CA VAL A 48 5.09 -7.40 -5.04
C VAL A 48 5.18 -7.55 -3.54
N LEU A 49 4.05 -7.77 -2.89
CA LEU A 49 3.95 -8.09 -1.48
C LEU A 49 3.66 -9.59 -1.37
N THR A 50 4.53 -10.31 -0.66
CA THR A 50 4.36 -11.73 -0.41
C THR A 50 4.25 -11.98 1.08
N THR A 51 3.21 -12.70 1.48
CA THR A 51 3.05 -13.25 2.82
C THR A 51 3.17 -14.75 2.72
N PRO A 52 4.23 -15.36 3.25
CA PRO A 52 4.38 -16.81 3.24
C PRO A 52 3.27 -17.48 4.05
N ALA A 53 2.95 -18.73 3.71
CA ALA A 53 1.99 -19.53 4.48
C ALA A 53 2.48 -19.72 5.93
N GLY A 54 1.61 -19.43 6.87
CA GLY A 54 1.81 -19.69 8.30
C GLY A 54 0.88 -20.80 8.79
N ILE A 55 0.90 -21.08 10.10
CA ILE A 55 0.08 -22.14 10.70
C ILE A 55 -1.42 -21.88 10.54
N GLU A 56 -1.82 -20.59 10.46
CA GLU A 56 -3.23 -20.16 10.36
C GLU A 56 -3.51 -19.22 9.18
N VAL A 57 -2.49 -18.91 8.36
CA VAL A 57 -2.59 -17.94 7.26
C VAL A 57 -2.14 -18.61 5.96
N ALA A 58 -2.99 -18.58 4.95
CA ALA A 58 -2.62 -19.01 3.60
C ALA A 58 -1.57 -18.06 3.00
N ALA A 59 -0.74 -18.58 2.10
CA ALA A 59 0.15 -17.74 1.32
C ALA A 59 -0.67 -16.70 0.54
N GLN A 60 -0.16 -15.47 0.48
CA GLN A 60 -0.79 -14.36 -0.22
C GLN A 60 0.25 -13.63 -1.05
N GLU A 61 -0.06 -13.37 -2.30
CA GLU A 61 0.70 -12.45 -3.13
C GLU A 61 -0.22 -11.32 -3.63
N LEU A 62 0.20 -10.09 -3.44
CA LEU A 62 -0.39 -8.90 -4.05
C LEU A 62 0.65 -8.27 -4.95
N ALA A 63 0.26 -7.93 -6.18
CA ALA A 63 1.13 -7.18 -7.07
C ALA A 63 0.42 -5.96 -7.65
N LEU A 64 1.17 -4.87 -7.78
CA LEU A 64 0.67 -3.59 -8.26
C LEU A 64 1.77 -2.84 -9.01
N ARG A 65 1.42 -2.22 -10.14
CA ARG A 65 2.33 -1.34 -10.88
C ARG A 65 1.57 -0.31 -11.72
N PHE A 66 2.31 0.68 -12.20
CA PHE A 66 1.81 1.61 -13.22
C PHE A 66 2.68 1.56 -14.47
N HIS A 67 2.04 1.75 -15.63
CA HIS A 67 2.74 1.82 -16.92
C HIS A 67 1.96 2.68 -17.92
N GLN A 68 2.64 3.16 -18.95
CA GLN A 68 1.94 3.67 -20.12
C GLN A 68 1.30 2.49 -20.86
N THR A 69 0.02 2.60 -21.19
CA THR A 69 -0.72 1.50 -21.84
C THR A 69 0.00 1.03 -23.10
N GLY A 70 0.22 -0.28 -23.21
CA GLY A 70 0.93 -0.89 -24.35
C GLY A 70 2.45 -0.79 -24.28
N GLN A 71 3.02 -0.23 -23.19
CA GLN A 71 4.47 -0.16 -22.97
C GLN A 71 4.86 -1.02 -21.76
N VAL A 72 6.12 -1.41 -21.71
CA VAL A 72 6.70 -2.04 -20.51
C VAL A 72 6.66 -1.05 -19.35
N ALA A 73 6.29 -1.52 -18.16
CA ALA A 73 6.31 -0.69 -16.96
C ALA A 73 7.72 -0.14 -16.71
N PRO A 74 7.89 1.15 -16.44
CA PRO A 74 9.17 1.68 -15.99
C PRO A 74 9.54 1.08 -14.63
N ALA A 75 10.80 1.12 -14.26
CA ALA A 75 11.21 0.81 -12.90
C ALA A 75 10.63 1.87 -11.94
N SER A 76 10.12 1.43 -10.80
CA SER A 76 9.75 2.31 -9.70
C SER A 76 10.97 2.68 -8.85
N ASP A 77 10.84 3.71 -8.04
CA ASP A 77 11.80 3.94 -6.95
C ASP A 77 11.56 2.95 -5.77
N SER A 78 12.38 3.10 -4.71
CA SER A 78 12.28 2.27 -3.50
C SER A 78 10.98 2.45 -2.69
N ASN A 79 10.13 3.40 -3.07
CA ASN A 79 8.84 3.68 -2.43
C ASN A 79 7.65 3.27 -3.33
N GLY A 80 7.92 2.62 -4.46
CA GLY A 80 6.87 2.22 -5.42
C GLY A 80 6.34 3.36 -6.28
N VAL A 81 7.14 4.41 -6.52
CA VAL A 81 6.76 5.54 -7.35
C VAL A 81 7.21 5.32 -8.80
N TYR A 82 6.27 5.23 -9.71
CA TYR A 82 6.45 5.18 -11.16
C TYR A 82 6.34 6.60 -11.73
N SER A 83 7.39 7.08 -12.40
CA SER A 83 7.45 8.46 -12.90
C SER A 83 7.15 8.53 -14.39
N PHE A 84 6.26 9.47 -14.76
CA PHE A 84 5.83 9.73 -16.13
C PHE A 84 6.01 11.22 -16.46
N ALA A 85 6.38 11.51 -17.70
CA ALA A 85 6.42 12.88 -18.17
C ALA A 85 5.00 13.49 -18.28
N LEU A 86 4.89 14.81 -18.19
CA LEU A 86 3.65 15.51 -18.53
C LEU A 86 3.18 15.13 -19.94
N GLY A 87 1.89 14.97 -20.12
CA GLY A 87 1.29 14.56 -21.39
C GLY A 87 1.33 13.04 -21.64
N THR A 88 1.95 12.23 -20.77
CA THR A 88 1.94 10.77 -20.92
C THR A 88 0.53 10.22 -20.73
N THR A 89 -0.03 9.65 -21.81
CA THR A 89 -1.38 9.06 -21.79
C THR A 89 -1.50 7.97 -22.85
N PRO A 90 -2.37 6.95 -22.66
CA PRO A 90 -3.04 6.63 -21.40
C PRO A 90 -2.08 5.94 -20.41
N ILE A 91 -2.29 6.18 -19.12
CA ILE A 91 -1.60 5.46 -18.04
C ILE A 91 -2.54 4.40 -17.49
N SER A 92 -2.02 3.19 -17.33
CA SER A 92 -2.70 2.06 -16.72
C SER A 92 -2.08 1.73 -15.38
N PHE A 93 -2.88 1.15 -14.48
CA PHE A 93 -2.40 0.36 -13.38
C PHE A 93 -2.75 -1.11 -13.60
N ASP A 94 -1.84 -1.98 -13.24
CA ASP A 94 -2.01 -3.42 -13.27
C ASP A 94 -2.04 -3.94 -11.84
N PHE A 95 -2.93 -4.89 -11.57
CA PHE A 95 -2.98 -5.56 -10.29
C PHE A 95 -3.07 -7.08 -10.42
N SER A 96 -2.57 -7.78 -9.43
CA SER A 96 -2.75 -9.21 -9.23
C SER A 96 -3.01 -9.49 -7.77
N ILE A 97 -4.00 -10.31 -7.49
CA ILE A 97 -4.27 -10.92 -6.19
C ILE A 97 -4.16 -12.43 -6.40
N ASP A 98 -3.30 -13.09 -5.64
CA ASP A 98 -3.20 -14.55 -5.60
C ASP A 98 -3.22 -14.96 -4.12
N GLY A 99 -4.28 -15.68 -3.72
CA GLY A 99 -4.50 -16.11 -2.34
C GLY A 99 -5.90 -15.78 -1.83
N SER A 100 -6.03 -15.09 -0.69
CA SER A 100 -7.33 -14.78 -0.10
C SER A 100 -8.03 -13.63 -0.81
N SER A 101 -9.31 -13.81 -1.16
CA SER A 101 -10.20 -12.75 -1.69
C SER A 101 -10.89 -11.92 -0.58
N ASN A 102 -10.68 -12.27 0.69
CA ASN A 102 -11.36 -11.63 1.81
C ASN A 102 -10.96 -10.16 1.94
N GLY A 103 -11.94 -9.25 1.94
CA GLY A 103 -11.71 -7.81 2.04
C GLY A 103 -11.01 -7.21 0.81
N ALA A 104 -11.09 -7.88 -0.36
CA ALA A 104 -10.46 -7.38 -1.58
C ALA A 104 -11.01 -6.03 -2.00
N LEU A 105 -10.13 -5.06 -2.15
CA LEU A 105 -10.45 -3.68 -2.52
C LEU A 105 -9.28 -3.07 -3.29
N ILE A 106 -9.61 -2.38 -4.38
CA ILE A 106 -8.72 -1.41 -5.03
C ILE A 106 -9.23 -0.02 -4.69
N SER A 107 -8.35 0.83 -4.20
CA SER A 107 -8.61 2.25 -3.96
C SER A 107 -7.62 3.09 -4.74
N LEU A 108 -8.14 4.02 -5.53
CA LEU A 108 -7.35 4.99 -6.30
C LEU A 108 -7.62 6.38 -5.75
N THR A 109 -6.56 7.14 -5.47
CA THR A 109 -6.65 8.51 -4.95
C THR A 109 -5.82 9.43 -5.81
N ASN A 110 -6.42 10.53 -6.25
CA ASN A 110 -5.72 11.68 -6.80
C ASN A 110 -5.20 12.52 -5.62
N LEU A 111 -3.88 12.62 -5.44
CA LEU A 111 -3.30 13.29 -4.28
C LEU A 111 -3.37 14.82 -4.37
N LEU A 112 -3.54 15.38 -5.57
CA LEU A 112 -3.72 16.82 -5.76
C LEU A 112 -5.09 17.28 -5.29
N THR A 113 -6.15 16.51 -5.65
CA THR A 113 -7.54 16.92 -5.41
C THR A 113 -8.17 16.23 -4.21
N GLY A 114 -7.61 15.12 -3.75
CA GLY A 114 -8.19 14.23 -2.74
C GLY A 114 -9.32 13.34 -3.28
N ALA A 115 -9.61 13.39 -4.60
CA ALA A 115 -10.63 12.53 -5.19
C ALA A 115 -10.25 11.06 -5.05
N ASN A 116 -11.22 10.23 -4.68
CA ASN A 116 -11.01 8.80 -4.47
C ASN A 116 -12.09 7.98 -5.19
N VAL A 117 -11.66 6.84 -5.75
CA VAL A 117 -12.54 5.81 -6.32
C VAL A 117 -12.09 4.46 -5.79
N SER A 118 -13.02 3.68 -5.28
CA SER A 118 -12.75 2.34 -4.78
C SER A 118 -13.73 1.32 -5.34
N TYR A 119 -13.24 0.10 -5.60
CA TYR A 119 -14.08 -1.00 -6.08
C TYR A 119 -13.50 -2.35 -5.66
N ASN A 120 -14.36 -3.37 -5.62
CA ASN A 120 -13.94 -4.74 -5.37
C ASN A 120 -13.50 -5.40 -6.69
N PRO A 121 -12.23 -5.88 -6.80
CA PRO A 121 -11.69 -6.45 -8.04
C PRO A 121 -12.32 -7.78 -8.44
N TYR A 122 -13.08 -8.43 -7.57
CA TYR A 122 -13.77 -9.70 -7.85
C TYR A 122 -15.18 -9.51 -8.42
N PHE A 123 -15.71 -8.28 -8.48
CA PHE A 123 -17.03 -8.06 -9.07
C PHE A 123 -16.98 -8.02 -10.61
N PRO A 124 -17.84 -8.80 -11.28
CA PRO A 124 -17.83 -8.98 -12.74
C PRO A 124 -18.03 -7.71 -13.55
N GLY A 125 -18.64 -6.67 -12.98
CA GLY A 125 -18.96 -5.43 -13.69
C GLY A 125 -17.75 -4.56 -14.08
N ASN A 126 -16.53 -4.96 -13.69
CA ASN A 126 -15.31 -4.18 -13.92
C ASN A 126 -14.38 -4.82 -14.97
N ASP A 127 -14.84 -5.80 -15.74
CA ASP A 127 -14.04 -6.56 -16.70
C ASP A 127 -12.75 -7.18 -16.10
N ASN A 128 -12.72 -7.39 -14.80
CA ASN A 128 -11.57 -8.00 -14.15
C ASN A 128 -11.54 -9.50 -14.41
N TYR A 129 -10.35 -10.02 -14.69
CA TYR A 129 -10.17 -11.46 -14.82
C TYR A 129 -10.19 -12.10 -13.43
N VAL A 130 -11.15 -12.97 -13.21
CA VAL A 130 -11.19 -13.89 -12.07
C VAL A 130 -11.05 -15.29 -12.62
N SER A 131 -10.09 -16.06 -12.12
CA SER A 131 -9.84 -17.41 -12.61
C SER A 131 -10.97 -18.37 -12.24
N ALA A 132 -11.53 -19.09 -13.21
CA ALA A 132 -12.47 -20.15 -12.92
C ALA A 132 -11.80 -21.38 -12.26
N ALA A 133 -10.51 -21.58 -12.50
CA ALA A 133 -9.71 -22.65 -11.90
C ALA A 133 -9.21 -22.32 -10.50
N ASP A 134 -8.99 -21.03 -10.23
CA ASP A 134 -8.61 -20.50 -8.92
C ASP A 134 -9.44 -19.26 -8.60
N PRO A 135 -10.52 -19.39 -7.82
CA PRO A 135 -11.42 -18.30 -7.51
C PRO A 135 -10.77 -17.22 -6.61
N ASN A 136 -9.59 -17.47 -6.07
CA ASN A 136 -8.81 -16.49 -5.30
C ASN A 136 -7.84 -15.68 -6.16
N LEU A 137 -7.68 -16.04 -7.45
CA LEU A 137 -6.88 -15.29 -8.40
C LEU A 137 -7.74 -14.24 -9.09
N ALA A 138 -7.40 -12.96 -8.89
CA ALA A 138 -7.98 -11.84 -9.62
C ALA A 138 -6.89 -10.93 -10.17
N GLN A 139 -6.97 -10.65 -11.47
CA GLN A 139 -5.96 -9.83 -12.16
C GLN A 139 -6.64 -8.91 -13.17
N ASN A 140 -6.11 -7.71 -13.37
CA ASN A 140 -6.47 -6.86 -14.50
C ASN A 140 -5.47 -5.71 -14.72
N SER A 141 -5.70 -5.02 -15.85
CA SER A 141 -5.12 -3.73 -16.20
C SER A 141 -6.24 -2.74 -16.49
N ALA A 142 -6.23 -1.61 -15.82
CA ALA A 142 -7.22 -0.57 -16.03
C ALA A 142 -6.54 0.79 -16.27
N ARG A 143 -7.06 1.55 -17.26
CA ARG A 143 -6.56 2.90 -17.54
C ARG A 143 -7.15 3.89 -16.55
N LEU A 144 -6.35 4.83 -16.07
CA LEU A 144 -6.80 5.89 -15.17
C LEU A 144 -7.93 6.76 -15.74
N ASN A 145 -8.05 6.83 -17.07
CA ASN A 145 -9.09 7.57 -17.77
C ASN A 145 -10.33 6.74 -18.15
N PHE A 146 -10.50 5.53 -17.61
CA PHE A 146 -11.73 4.76 -17.83
C PHE A 146 -12.93 5.48 -17.21
N LYS A 147 -14.11 5.31 -17.84
CA LYS A 147 -15.35 5.99 -17.44
C LYS A 147 -15.72 5.73 -15.97
N PHE A 148 -15.54 4.51 -15.47
CA PHE A 148 -15.84 4.17 -14.09
C PHE A 148 -14.87 4.79 -13.08
N LEU A 149 -13.71 5.29 -13.54
CA LEU A 149 -12.72 6.04 -12.76
C LEU A 149 -12.80 7.56 -12.99
N SER A 150 -13.78 8.06 -13.74
CA SER A 150 -13.86 9.48 -14.11
C SER A 150 -13.88 10.43 -12.91
N ALA A 151 -14.42 9.99 -11.76
CA ALA A 151 -14.42 10.78 -10.53
C ALA A 151 -13.01 11.01 -9.96
N LEU A 152 -12.00 10.22 -10.38
CA LEU A 152 -10.59 10.41 -10.01
C LEU A 152 -10.02 11.71 -10.61
N GLY A 153 -10.58 12.22 -11.72
CA GLY A 153 -10.14 13.44 -12.36
C GLY A 153 -8.74 13.33 -12.99
N PHE A 154 -8.42 12.18 -13.62
CA PHE A 154 -7.11 12.00 -14.27
C PHE A 154 -6.90 13.03 -15.39
N ASP A 155 -5.83 13.84 -15.27
CA ASP A 155 -5.34 14.76 -16.30
C ASP A 155 -3.81 14.56 -16.48
N PRO A 156 -3.35 14.08 -17.65
CA PRO A 156 -1.94 13.85 -17.90
C PRO A 156 -1.12 15.15 -18.06
N ASN A 157 -1.76 16.31 -18.21
CA ASN A 157 -1.12 17.61 -18.43
C ASN A 157 -0.92 18.41 -17.13
N VAL A 158 -1.30 17.84 -16.00
CA VAL A 158 -1.15 18.45 -14.68
C VAL A 158 -0.10 17.69 -13.87
N ASN A 159 0.75 18.43 -13.16
CA ASN A 159 1.66 17.82 -12.19
C ASN A 159 0.82 17.23 -11.05
N ASP A 160 0.78 15.92 -10.97
CA ASP A 160 -0.07 15.20 -10.03
C ASP A 160 0.56 13.85 -9.60
N THR A 161 0.03 13.25 -8.57
CA THR A 161 0.37 11.89 -8.15
C THR A 161 -0.92 11.11 -7.87
N TYR A 162 -1.04 9.97 -8.53
CA TYR A 162 -2.15 9.05 -8.32
C TYR A 162 -1.65 7.87 -7.47
N GLN A 163 -2.29 7.66 -6.35
CA GLN A 163 -2.01 6.53 -5.48
C GLN A 163 -2.97 5.39 -5.80
N ALA A 164 -2.45 4.18 -5.96
CA ALA A 164 -3.26 2.97 -5.96
C ALA A 164 -2.93 2.15 -4.72
N THR A 165 -3.95 1.67 -4.03
CA THR A 165 -3.84 0.75 -2.91
C THR A 165 -4.65 -0.49 -3.20
N LEU A 166 -4.01 -1.64 -3.18
CA LEU A 166 -4.60 -2.96 -3.32
C LEU A 166 -4.61 -3.64 -1.96
N SER A 167 -5.78 -4.03 -1.50
CA SER A 167 -5.95 -4.74 -0.22
C SER A 167 -6.63 -6.08 -0.45
N SER A 168 -6.18 -7.13 0.21
CA SER A 168 -6.85 -8.43 0.27
C SER A 168 -6.25 -9.30 1.37
N GLY A 169 -7.02 -10.20 1.96
CA GLY A 169 -6.53 -11.13 2.97
C GLY A 169 -5.89 -10.45 4.19
N GLY A 170 -6.32 -9.24 4.55
CA GLY A 170 -5.73 -8.46 5.64
C GLY A 170 -4.39 -7.81 5.32
N GLN A 171 -3.90 -7.93 4.07
CA GLN A 171 -2.68 -7.30 3.58
C GLN A 171 -3.02 -6.09 2.70
N SER A 172 -2.05 -5.18 2.54
CA SER A 172 -2.22 -3.99 1.71
C SER A 172 -0.90 -3.61 1.03
N LEU A 173 -0.98 -3.29 -0.25
CA LEU A 173 0.13 -2.87 -1.09
C LEU A 173 -0.22 -1.55 -1.75
N THR A 174 0.70 -0.58 -1.74
CA THR A 174 0.50 0.74 -2.34
C THR A 174 1.58 1.03 -3.38
N ALA A 175 1.18 1.65 -4.49
CA ALA A 175 2.05 2.17 -5.52
C ALA A 175 1.56 3.53 -6.00
N PHE A 176 2.44 4.30 -6.66
CA PHE A 176 2.16 5.68 -7.07
C PHE A 176 2.53 5.90 -8.54
N ALA A 177 1.66 6.59 -9.26
CA ALA A 177 1.97 7.17 -10.58
C ALA A 177 2.21 8.67 -10.43
N LYS A 178 3.45 9.11 -10.58
CA LYS A 178 3.83 10.52 -10.53
C LYS A 178 3.89 11.09 -11.94
N ILE A 179 3.08 12.10 -12.21
CA ILE A 179 3.04 12.83 -13.49
C ILE A 179 3.83 14.14 -13.35
N GLY A 180 4.80 14.33 -14.21
CA GLY A 180 5.67 15.52 -14.15
C GLY A 180 6.44 15.59 -12.83
N SER A 181 6.37 16.73 -12.12
CA SER A 181 6.96 16.88 -10.79
C SER A 181 6.17 16.14 -9.69
N GLY A 182 4.92 15.76 -9.98
CA GLY A 182 4.01 15.15 -9.02
C GLY A 182 3.59 16.10 -7.89
N VAL A 183 2.87 15.54 -6.92
CA VAL A 183 2.57 16.17 -5.64
C VAL A 183 2.90 15.16 -4.54
N SER A 184 3.35 15.65 -3.40
CA SER A 184 3.54 14.79 -2.22
C SER A 184 2.21 14.62 -1.50
N ALA A 185 1.95 13.42 -0.98
CA ALA A 185 0.86 13.25 -0.03
C ALA A 185 1.07 14.20 1.16
N ALA A 186 0.01 14.89 1.57
CA ALA A 186 0.08 15.69 2.78
C ALA A 186 0.42 14.78 3.97
N PRO A 187 1.28 15.22 4.92
CA PRO A 187 1.57 14.43 6.10
C PRO A 187 0.27 14.03 6.80
N GLU A 188 0.16 12.76 7.19
CA GLU A 188 -1.04 12.24 7.83
C GLU A 188 -1.40 13.03 9.11
N PRO A 189 -2.70 13.13 9.48
CA PRO A 189 -3.13 13.84 10.70
C PRO A 189 -2.39 13.40 11.96
N ALA A 190 -1.99 12.13 12.03
CA ALA A 190 -1.16 11.59 13.12
C ALA A 190 0.22 12.26 13.19
N THR A 191 0.85 12.56 12.06
CA THR A 191 2.13 13.27 11.98
C THR A 191 1.99 14.70 12.49
N TRP A 192 0.92 15.40 12.12
CA TRP A 192 0.60 16.74 12.65
C TRP A 192 0.35 16.70 14.16
N ALA A 193 -0.41 15.69 14.64
CA ALA A 193 -0.68 15.53 16.07
C ALA A 193 0.60 15.28 16.87
N LEU A 194 1.50 14.42 16.38
CA LEU A 194 2.80 14.17 17.01
C LEU A 194 3.70 15.41 17.02
N MET A 195 3.69 16.18 15.93
CA MET A 195 4.45 17.44 15.84
C MET A 195 3.90 18.46 16.85
N LEU A 196 2.59 18.63 16.95
CA LEU A 196 1.95 19.53 17.92
C LEU A 196 2.20 19.08 19.36
N LEU A 197 2.14 17.78 19.65
CA LEU A 197 2.47 17.24 20.98
C LEU A 197 3.95 17.45 21.32
N GLY A 198 4.85 17.26 20.35
CA GLY A 198 6.28 17.49 20.53
C GLY A 198 6.59 18.96 20.86
N PHE A 199 6.10 19.90 20.05
CA PHE A 199 6.29 21.32 20.29
C PHE A 199 5.57 21.81 21.54
N GLY A 200 4.35 21.30 21.80
CA GLY A 200 3.60 21.61 23.02
C GLY A 200 4.32 21.16 24.28
N GLY A 201 4.91 19.96 24.27
CA GLY A 201 5.71 19.45 25.39
C GLY A 201 6.96 20.27 25.66
N ILE A 202 7.68 20.67 24.61
CA ILE A 202 8.87 21.54 24.74
C ILE A 202 8.47 22.94 25.31
N GLY A 203 7.42 23.54 24.76
CA GLY A 203 6.91 24.82 25.20
C GLY A 203 6.48 24.83 26.68
N PHE A 204 5.78 23.75 27.10
CA PHE A 204 5.39 23.57 28.49
C PHE A 204 6.60 23.46 29.43
N GLN A 205 7.62 22.70 29.03
CA GLN A 205 8.84 22.53 29.85
C GLN A 205 9.65 23.82 29.96
N MET A 206 9.73 24.62 28.90
CA MET A 206 10.37 25.92 28.90
C MET A 206 9.64 26.91 29.84
N ARG A 207 8.31 26.86 29.87
CA ARG A 207 7.49 27.70 30.74
C ARG A 207 7.69 27.39 32.24
N ARG A 208 7.78 26.10 32.59
CA ARG A 208 8.07 25.67 33.97
C ARG A 208 9.46 26.12 34.46
N ARG A 209 10.46 26.09 33.58
CA ARG A 209 11.83 26.58 33.95
C ARG A 209 11.86 28.07 34.23
N LYS A 210 11.11 28.89 33.49
CA LYS A 210 11.01 30.33 33.75
C LYS A 210 10.36 30.65 35.11
N SER A 211 9.31 29.93 35.50
CA SER A 211 8.66 30.12 36.80
C SER A 211 9.61 29.79 37.98
N ALA A 212 10.37 28.69 37.86
CA ALA A 212 11.33 28.29 38.91
C ALA A 212 12.47 29.30 39.07
N ILE A 213 12.92 29.97 38.01
CA ILE A 213 13.98 31.00 38.08
C ILE A 213 13.47 32.26 38.74
N LEU A 214 12.21 32.68 38.52
CA LEU A 214 11.62 33.86 39.12
C LEU A 214 11.39 33.68 40.63
N GLU A 215 11.01 32.50 41.08
CA GLU A 215 10.87 32.18 42.51
C GLU A 215 12.23 32.18 43.23
N SER A 216 13.32 31.76 42.59
CA SER A 216 14.66 31.76 43.17
C SER A 216 15.31 33.15 43.26
N GLN A 217 14.77 34.17 42.57
CA GLN A 217 15.26 35.55 42.64
C GLN A 217 14.45 36.41 43.63
N ALA A 218 13.32 35.90 44.14
CA ALA A 218 12.46 36.61 45.10
C ALA A 218 12.67 36.16 46.55
N ALA A 219 13.59 35.23 46.82
CA ALA A 219 14.02 34.75 48.13
C ALA A 219 15.43 35.27 48.46
#